data_8657fe2ca8b76b67a2447d9795e1b27a
#
_entry.id   8657fe2ca8b76b67a2447d9795e1b27a
#
_cell.length_a   1.000
_cell.length_b   1.000
_cell.length_c   1.000
_cell.angle_alpha   90.00
_cell.angle_beta   90.00
_cell.angle_gamma   90.00
#
_symmetry.space_group_name_H-M   'P 1'
#
loop_
_entity.id
_entity.type
_entity.pdbx_description
1 polymer ?
#
loop_
_entity_poly.entity_id
_entity_poly.type
_entity_poly.pdbx_seq_one_letter_code
_entity_poly.pdbx_strand_id
1 'polypeptide(L)'
;ASVVAETLGGLEYPSDALRENWQRFLWHQFHDDLTGTSIPQSYTFSWNDELIAQTRFAETITTAVGAVSRALDTKVKGMPVVVYNPVASSRRDVVKATVKMDKRPSGIKVTSQKGENMPAQLISWENGIAEVLFVAQVDPLSFSVYSIQPGRTSSSGKLLAKNGTLENTIYKIALNEQGDIASIFDKKNNRELVQTGKPFRLMMFTENLSTDYPAWEIYKKVLDGPSISITDNVKITVAENGPLRASLRVERTHEDSRFVQYITLTDGAEDDRIEISNEFDWQGKKALLKAEFPTTISNEKATYDLGLGYVKRGNNIENSFEVLGHQWADLTADDASYGISILNESKYGWDKPDNNT
;
A
#
# COMPACT_ATOMS: atom_id res chain seq x y z
N ALA A 1 1.57 -18.01 11.86
CA ALA A 1 2.09 -17.65 13.19
C ALA A 1 1.68 -18.70 14.26
N SER A 2 0.39 -19.03 14.41
CA SER A 2 -0.10 -19.94 15.49
C SER A 2 0.51 -21.34 15.44
N VAL A 3 0.65 -21.96 14.25
CA VAL A 3 1.32 -23.26 14.10
C VAL A 3 2.77 -23.22 14.57
N VAL A 4 3.49 -22.15 14.21
CA VAL A 4 4.89 -21.97 14.67
C VAL A 4 4.96 -21.73 16.17
N ALA A 5 3.99 -20.99 16.73
CA ALA A 5 3.90 -20.74 18.17
C ALA A 5 3.60 -22.00 18.98
N GLU A 6 2.78 -22.90 18.46
CA GLU A 6 2.53 -24.21 19.08
C GLU A 6 3.80 -25.04 19.11
N THR A 7 4.50 -25.12 17.97
CA THR A 7 5.68 -25.97 17.82
C THR A 7 6.91 -25.47 18.59
N LEU A 8 7.17 -24.15 18.53
CA LEU A 8 8.40 -23.53 19.08
C LEU A 8 8.14 -22.69 20.33
N GLY A 9 6.96 -22.14 20.48
CA GLY A 9 6.60 -21.23 21.59
C GLY A 9 5.81 -21.84 22.72
N GLY A 10 5.43 -23.13 22.61
CA GLY A 10 4.64 -23.84 23.61
C GLY A 10 3.23 -23.24 23.81
N LEU A 11 2.67 -22.56 22.81
CA LEU A 11 1.34 -21.96 22.84
C LEU A 11 0.35 -22.91 22.13
N GLU A 12 -0.73 -23.28 22.81
CA GLU A 12 -1.78 -24.09 22.19
C GLU A 12 -2.39 -23.43 20.96
N TYR A 13 -2.62 -24.20 19.90
CA TYR A 13 -3.23 -23.69 18.67
C TYR A 13 -4.68 -23.28 18.91
N PRO A 14 -5.08 -22.03 18.67
CA PRO A 14 -6.38 -21.48 19.03
C PRO A 14 -7.48 -21.86 18.01
N SER A 15 -7.75 -23.15 17.85
CA SER A 15 -8.64 -23.69 16.80
C SER A 15 -10.04 -23.11 16.82
N ASP A 16 -10.66 -23.02 18.02
CA ASP A 16 -12.03 -22.56 18.16
C ASP A 16 -12.16 -21.05 17.91
N ALA A 17 -11.23 -20.27 18.46
CA ALA A 17 -11.18 -18.83 18.24
C ALA A 17 -10.96 -18.50 16.75
N LEU A 18 -10.06 -19.22 16.07
CA LEU A 18 -9.84 -19.05 14.65
C LEU A 18 -11.07 -19.45 13.84
N ARG A 19 -11.72 -20.57 14.17
CA ARG A 19 -12.94 -21.03 13.49
C ARG A 19 -14.06 -20.01 13.62
N GLU A 20 -14.33 -19.50 14.82
CA GLU A 20 -15.36 -18.49 15.07
C GLU A 20 -15.07 -17.20 14.27
N ASN A 21 -13.81 -16.74 14.27
CA ASN A 21 -13.43 -15.54 13.56
C ASN A 21 -13.51 -15.70 12.04
N TRP A 22 -13.10 -16.87 11.51
CA TRP A 22 -13.27 -17.17 10.09
C TRP A 22 -14.74 -17.26 9.68
N GLN A 23 -15.60 -17.86 10.48
CA GLN A 23 -17.04 -17.91 10.20
C GLN A 23 -17.63 -16.49 10.14
N ARG A 24 -17.27 -15.64 11.10
CA ARG A 24 -17.68 -14.23 11.14
C ARG A 24 -17.20 -13.46 9.90
N PHE A 25 -15.94 -13.57 9.56
CA PHE A 25 -15.37 -12.91 8.38
C PHE A 25 -15.97 -13.42 7.08
N LEU A 26 -16.13 -14.75 6.91
CA LEU A 26 -16.68 -15.34 5.70
C LEU A 26 -18.16 -15.04 5.50
N TRP A 27 -18.92 -14.77 6.56
CA TRP A 27 -20.30 -14.31 6.45
C TRP A 27 -20.41 -13.04 5.62
N HIS A 28 -19.49 -12.10 5.80
CA HIS A 28 -19.45 -10.81 5.10
C HIS A 28 -18.82 -10.90 3.69
N GLN A 29 -18.46 -12.09 3.22
CA GLN A 29 -18.11 -12.34 1.81
C GLN A 29 -19.37 -12.60 0.95
N PHE A 30 -20.56 -12.41 1.50
CA PHE A 30 -21.81 -12.48 0.76
C PHE A 30 -21.81 -11.46 -0.39
N HIS A 31 -22.38 -11.82 -1.55
CA HIS A 31 -22.21 -11.08 -2.79
C HIS A 31 -22.71 -9.62 -2.75
N ASP A 32 -23.70 -9.30 -1.91
CA ASP A 32 -24.16 -7.91 -1.76
C ASP A 32 -23.38 -7.14 -0.67
N ASP A 33 -22.76 -7.83 0.27
CA ASP A 33 -21.99 -7.20 1.34
C ASP A 33 -20.60 -6.80 0.83
N LEU A 34 -19.83 -7.77 0.30
CA LEU A 34 -18.49 -7.56 -0.23
C LEU A 34 -18.42 -6.49 -1.33
N THR A 35 -19.42 -6.44 -2.21
CA THR A 35 -19.45 -5.53 -3.36
C THR A 35 -19.94 -4.12 -3.06
N GLY A 36 -20.42 -3.86 -1.84
CA GLY A 36 -20.95 -2.54 -1.47
C GLY A 36 -22.37 -2.27 -1.96
N THR A 37 -23.14 -3.31 -2.29
CA THR A 37 -24.49 -3.20 -2.91
C THR A 37 -25.64 -3.46 -1.96
N SER A 38 -25.34 -3.74 -0.69
CA SER A 38 -26.33 -3.87 0.39
C SER A 38 -26.89 -2.49 0.81
N ILE A 39 -28.01 -2.52 1.54
CA ILE A 39 -28.55 -1.30 2.14
C ILE A 39 -27.65 -0.76 3.25
N PRO A 40 -27.64 0.57 3.52
CA PRO A 40 -26.73 1.17 4.49
C PRO A 40 -26.80 0.55 5.90
N GLN A 41 -27.98 0.09 6.34
CA GLN A 41 -28.16 -0.54 7.63
C GLN A 41 -27.37 -1.84 7.77
N SER A 42 -27.22 -2.61 6.71
CA SER A 42 -26.42 -3.85 6.72
C SER A 42 -24.97 -3.57 7.09
N TYR A 43 -24.39 -2.50 6.56
CA TYR A 43 -23.00 -2.15 6.84
C TYR A 43 -22.70 -1.77 8.28
N THR A 44 -23.71 -1.32 9.03
CA THR A 44 -23.53 -1.08 10.47
C THR A 44 -23.17 -2.38 11.20
N PHE A 45 -23.78 -3.50 10.79
CA PHE A 45 -23.50 -4.82 11.36
C PHE A 45 -22.21 -5.41 10.79
N SER A 46 -22.02 -5.33 9.46
CA SER A 46 -20.85 -5.86 8.78
C SER A 46 -19.56 -5.23 9.32
N TRP A 47 -19.50 -3.91 9.43
CA TRP A 47 -18.33 -3.20 9.97
C TRP A 47 -18.05 -3.57 11.43
N ASN A 48 -19.09 -3.72 12.26
CA ASN A 48 -18.89 -4.16 13.64
C ASN A 48 -18.29 -5.57 13.70
N ASP A 49 -18.82 -6.50 12.92
CA ASP A 49 -18.35 -7.89 12.89
C ASP A 49 -16.94 -8.00 12.29
N GLU A 50 -16.63 -7.24 11.23
CA GLU A 50 -15.29 -7.18 10.64
C GLU A 50 -14.28 -6.59 11.62
N LEU A 51 -14.63 -5.53 12.34
CA LEU A 51 -13.74 -4.93 13.35
C LEU A 51 -13.45 -5.93 14.49
N ILE A 52 -14.45 -6.67 14.95
CA ILE A 52 -14.26 -7.73 15.94
C ILE A 52 -13.33 -8.82 15.40
N ALA A 53 -13.57 -9.29 14.17
CA ALA A 53 -12.76 -10.34 13.56
C ALA A 53 -11.30 -9.88 13.36
N GLN A 54 -11.08 -8.69 12.84
CA GLN A 54 -9.76 -8.10 12.67
C GLN A 54 -9.01 -7.95 14.00
N THR A 55 -9.67 -7.44 15.03
CA THR A 55 -9.09 -7.30 16.37
C THR A 55 -8.65 -8.65 16.92
N ARG A 56 -9.48 -9.69 16.83
CA ARG A 56 -9.15 -11.04 17.31
C ARG A 56 -8.05 -11.71 16.50
N PHE A 57 -8.00 -11.50 15.16
CA PHE A 57 -6.88 -11.97 14.34
C PHE A 57 -5.57 -11.25 14.71
N ALA A 58 -5.62 -9.94 14.94
CA ALA A 58 -4.45 -9.17 15.38
C ALA A 58 -3.95 -9.62 16.75
N GLU A 59 -4.84 -9.89 17.71
CA GLU A 59 -4.51 -10.46 19.02
C GLU A 59 -3.87 -11.84 18.88
N THR A 60 -4.43 -12.70 18.03
CA THR A 60 -3.88 -14.03 17.73
C THR A 60 -2.46 -13.95 17.17
N ILE A 61 -2.23 -13.07 16.19
CA ILE A 61 -0.90 -12.85 15.61
C ILE A 61 0.06 -12.33 16.66
N THR A 62 -0.33 -11.32 17.43
CA THR A 62 0.50 -10.71 18.48
C THR A 62 0.89 -11.73 19.56
N THR A 63 -0.06 -12.53 20.00
CA THR A 63 0.16 -13.56 21.00
C THR A 63 1.09 -14.66 20.47
N ALA A 64 0.86 -15.13 19.24
CA ALA A 64 1.66 -16.17 18.61
C ALA A 64 3.12 -15.69 18.36
N VAL A 65 3.29 -14.51 17.76
CA VAL A 65 4.62 -13.92 17.53
C VAL A 65 5.33 -13.66 18.84
N GLY A 66 4.61 -13.18 19.87
CA GLY A 66 5.15 -12.97 21.21
C GLY A 66 5.60 -14.27 21.88
N ALA A 67 4.88 -15.38 21.71
CA ALA A 67 5.28 -16.69 22.23
C ALA A 67 6.58 -17.19 21.60
N VAL A 68 6.70 -17.13 20.28
CA VAL A 68 7.94 -17.48 19.57
C VAL A 68 9.09 -16.55 19.95
N SER A 69 8.85 -15.24 20.04
CA SER A 69 9.88 -14.25 20.40
C SER A 69 10.49 -14.52 21.78
N ARG A 70 9.69 -15.02 22.74
CA ARG A 70 10.20 -15.42 24.08
C ARG A 70 11.08 -16.67 24.05
N ALA A 71 10.93 -17.52 23.04
CA ALA A 71 11.74 -18.72 22.85
C ALA A 71 13.05 -18.46 22.08
N LEU A 72 13.17 -17.30 21.42
CA LEU A 72 14.38 -16.93 20.68
C LEU A 72 15.47 -16.35 21.59
N ASP A 73 16.72 -16.47 21.16
CA ASP A 73 17.81 -15.73 21.76
C ASP A 73 17.75 -14.25 21.34
N THR A 74 17.22 -13.43 22.24
CA THR A 74 17.08 -11.98 22.05
C THR A 74 18.15 -11.16 22.79
N LYS A 75 19.25 -11.79 23.18
CA LYS A 75 20.37 -11.11 23.85
C LYS A 75 21.12 -10.22 22.89
N VAL A 76 20.83 -8.93 22.92
CA VAL A 76 21.49 -7.89 22.11
C VAL A 76 21.92 -6.72 22.98
N LYS A 77 22.78 -5.84 22.45
CA LYS A 77 23.31 -4.68 23.21
C LYS A 77 22.27 -3.57 23.43
N GLY A 78 21.26 -3.48 22.55
CA GLY A 78 20.19 -2.48 22.58
C GLY A 78 18.84 -3.10 22.90
N MET A 79 17.77 -2.42 22.46
CA MET A 79 16.42 -2.96 22.53
C MET A 79 16.25 -4.04 21.46
N PRO A 80 15.91 -5.29 21.81
CA PRO A 80 15.64 -6.32 20.83
C PRO A 80 14.30 -6.07 20.10
N VAL A 81 14.32 -6.23 18.79
CA VAL A 81 13.13 -6.24 17.94
C VAL A 81 13.14 -7.51 17.12
N VAL A 82 12.06 -8.25 17.18
CA VAL A 82 11.87 -9.48 16.40
C VAL A 82 11.01 -9.17 15.19
N VAL A 83 11.49 -9.52 14.01
CA VAL A 83 10.75 -9.38 12.75
C VAL A 83 10.40 -10.77 12.23
N TYR A 84 9.13 -10.98 11.93
CA TYR A 84 8.60 -12.23 11.39
C TYR A 84 8.28 -12.11 9.91
N ASN A 85 8.75 -13.02 9.10
CA ASN A 85 8.39 -13.17 7.69
C ASN A 85 7.43 -14.37 7.54
N PRO A 86 6.13 -14.14 7.27
CA PRO A 86 5.15 -15.22 7.15
C PRO A 86 5.09 -15.88 5.77
N VAL A 87 5.85 -15.38 4.78
CA VAL A 87 5.78 -15.89 3.40
C VAL A 87 6.95 -16.79 3.05
N ALA A 88 6.78 -17.61 2.02
CA ALA A 88 7.75 -18.62 1.58
C ALA A 88 8.89 -18.07 0.69
N SER A 89 9.08 -16.76 0.64
CA SER A 89 10.19 -16.08 -0.03
C SER A 89 10.97 -15.22 0.96
N SER A 90 12.27 -15.05 0.77
CA SER A 90 13.07 -14.09 1.51
C SER A 90 12.54 -12.68 1.25
N ARG A 91 12.56 -11.84 2.28
CA ARG A 91 12.16 -10.43 2.17
C ARG A 91 13.25 -9.53 2.71
N ARG A 92 13.49 -8.46 1.95
CA ARG A 92 14.25 -7.30 2.41
C ARG A 92 13.36 -6.08 2.26
N ASP A 93 12.92 -5.51 3.38
CA ASP A 93 11.92 -4.45 3.36
C ASP A 93 12.15 -3.43 4.48
N VAL A 94 11.55 -2.25 4.34
CA VAL A 94 11.53 -1.23 5.39
C VAL A 94 10.44 -1.57 6.40
N VAL A 95 10.82 -1.78 7.64
CA VAL A 95 9.90 -2.07 8.74
C VAL A 95 9.89 -0.95 9.76
N LYS A 96 8.73 -0.73 10.39
CA LYS A 96 8.54 0.22 11.49
C LYS A 96 8.55 -0.50 12.83
N ALA A 97 9.31 0.02 13.78
CA ALA A 97 9.31 -0.43 15.16
C ALA A 97 9.11 0.74 16.14
N THR A 98 8.44 0.44 17.24
CA THR A 98 8.25 1.36 18.37
C THR A 98 9.06 0.84 19.54
N VAL A 99 9.99 1.66 20.03
CA VAL A 99 10.91 1.26 21.10
C VAL A 99 10.98 2.31 22.22
N LYS A 100 11.13 1.85 23.48
CA LYS A 100 11.34 2.75 24.62
C LYS A 100 12.74 3.35 24.59
N MET A 101 12.82 4.67 24.74
CA MET A 101 14.08 5.42 24.87
C MET A 101 13.87 6.59 25.84
N ASP A 102 14.48 6.56 27.01
CA ASP A 102 14.30 7.56 28.08
C ASP A 102 14.62 8.99 27.64
N LYS A 103 15.53 9.14 26.67
CA LYS A 103 15.93 10.43 26.11
C LYS A 103 15.81 10.38 24.58
N ARG A 104 15.47 11.53 23.99
CA ARG A 104 15.48 11.67 22.53
C ARG A 104 16.86 11.38 21.96
N PRO A 105 17.02 10.35 21.13
CA PRO A 105 18.30 10.03 20.52
C PRO A 105 18.66 11.05 19.42
N SER A 106 19.93 11.36 19.25
CA SER A 106 20.43 12.16 18.12
C SER A 106 20.49 11.37 16.82
N GLY A 107 20.38 10.04 16.89
CA GLY A 107 20.33 9.12 15.77
C GLY A 107 20.11 7.71 16.27
N ILE A 108 19.80 6.81 15.35
CA ILE A 108 19.47 5.41 15.62
C ILE A 108 20.48 4.49 14.93
N LYS A 109 21.03 3.57 15.69
CA LYS A 109 21.82 2.46 15.18
C LYS A 109 21.00 1.19 15.27
N VAL A 110 20.87 0.49 14.15
CA VAL A 110 20.24 -0.84 14.08
C VAL A 110 21.28 -1.84 13.61
N THR A 111 21.34 -2.98 14.27
CA THR A 111 22.23 -4.07 13.85
C THR A 111 21.48 -5.39 13.80
N SER A 112 21.80 -6.22 12.80
CA SER A 112 21.33 -7.60 12.72
C SER A 112 21.94 -8.44 13.85
N GLN A 113 21.43 -9.65 14.06
CA GLN A 113 22.01 -10.64 14.99
C GLN A 113 23.47 -11.00 14.65
N LYS A 114 23.85 -10.90 13.37
CA LYS A 114 25.23 -11.09 12.89
C LYS A 114 26.14 -9.88 13.13
N GLY A 115 25.59 -8.79 13.68
CA GLY A 115 26.34 -7.54 13.96
C GLY A 115 26.43 -6.59 12.76
N GLU A 116 25.73 -6.85 11.66
CA GLU A 116 25.72 -5.99 10.49
C GLU A 116 24.92 -4.72 10.76
N ASN A 117 25.42 -3.57 10.34
CA ASN A 117 24.67 -2.31 10.45
C ASN A 117 23.58 -2.25 9.40
N MET A 118 22.34 -2.06 9.85
CA MET A 118 21.19 -1.90 8.97
C MET A 118 20.90 -0.41 8.75
N PRO A 119 20.51 0.00 7.53
CA PRO A 119 19.98 1.34 7.30
C PRO A 119 18.78 1.61 8.21
N ALA A 120 18.72 2.82 8.80
CA ALA A 120 17.68 3.16 9.76
C ALA A 120 17.33 4.65 9.71
N GLN A 121 16.19 5.01 10.27
CA GLN A 121 15.69 6.38 10.36
C GLN A 121 14.88 6.54 11.65
N LEU A 122 15.14 7.61 12.41
CA LEU A 122 14.25 8.05 13.47
C LEU A 122 13.12 8.87 12.87
N ILE A 123 11.86 8.42 13.04
CA ILE A 123 10.67 9.16 12.60
C ILE A 123 10.28 10.18 13.65
N SER A 124 10.03 9.71 14.88
CA SER A 124 9.57 10.52 15.98
C SER A 124 10.14 10.03 17.32
N TRP A 125 10.11 10.91 18.32
CA TRP A 125 10.30 10.56 19.70
C TRP A 125 9.37 11.40 20.56
N GLU A 126 8.46 10.73 21.25
CA GLU A 126 7.47 11.36 22.12
C GLU A 126 7.27 10.53 23.39
N ASN A 127 7.25 11.17 24.54
CA ASN A 127 6.95 10.54 25.84
C ASN A 127 7.80 9.30 26.14
N GLY A 128 9.10 9.32 25.76
CA GLY A 128 9.99 8.18 25.99
C GLY A 128 9.82 7.04 24.98
N ILE A 129 9.10 7.26 23.88
CA ILE A 129 8.86 6.28 22.83
C ILE A 129 9.45 6.82 21.53
N ALA A 130 10.32 6.05 20.89
CA ALA A 130 10.85 6.33 19.57
C ALA A 130 10.17 5.47 18.51
N GLU A 131 9.72 6.09 17.43
CA GLU A 131 9.35 5.38 16.20
C GLU A 131 10.55 5.35 15.26
N VAL A 132 10.90 4.15 14.83
CA VAL A 132 12.09 3.89 14.03
C VAL A 132 11.72 3.10 12.79
N LEU A 133 12.20 3.53 11.63
CA LEU A 133 12.25 2.70 10.42
C LEU A 133 13.63 2.04 10.33
N PHE A 134 13.68 0.82 9.83
CA PHE A 134 14.94 0.18 9.47
C PHE A 134 14.72 -0.87 8.38
N VAL A 135 15.77 -1.18 7.62
CA VAL A 135 15.75 -2.28 6.66
C VAL A 135 15.89 -3.58 7.41
N ALA A 136 14.89 -4.45 7.30
CA ALA A 136 14.95 -5.82 7.77
C ALA A 136 15.14 -6.78 6.60
N GLN A 137 15.98 -7.78 6.78
CA GLN A 137 16.13 -8.91 5.88
C GLN A 137 15.81 -10.18 6.65
N VAL A 138 14.80 -10.91 6.18
CA VAL A 138 14.26 -12.08 6.87
C VAL A 138 14.04 -13.22 5.90
N ASP A 139 14.58 -14.37 6.20
CA ASP A 139 14.47 -15.58 5.39
C ASP A 139 13.00 -16.09 5.32
N PRO A 140 12.68 -17.01 4.38
CA PRO A 140 11.33 -17.56 4.28
C PRO A 140 10.83 -18.18 5.58
N LEU A 141 9.56 -17.91 5.94
CA LEU A 141 8.87 -18.50 7.10
C LEU A 141 9.68 -18.43 8.41
N SER A 142 10.44 -17.35 8.62
CA SER A 142 11.40 -17.26 9.71
C SER A 142 11.29 -15.98 10.52
N PHE A 143 12.09 -15.91 11.58
CA PHE A 143 12.22 -14.77 12.49
C PHE A 143 13.66 -14.26 12.44
N SER A 144 13.83 -12.95 12.52
CA SER A 144 15.15 -12.31 12.69
C SER A 144 15.13 -11.34 13.85
N VAL A 145 16.22 -11.33 14.64
CA VAL A 145 16.36 -10.44 15.78
C VAL A 145 17.27 -9.27 15.40
N TYR A 146 16.82 -8.06 15.70
CA TYR A 146 17.57 -6.82 15.51
C TYR A 146 17.79 -6.12 16.84
N SER A 147 18.90 -5.40 16.94
CA SER A 147 19.21 -4.54 18.07
C SER A 147 19.02 -3.08 17.69
N ILE A 148 18.16 -2.37 18.40
CA ILE A 148 17.96 -0.93 18.21
C ILE A 148 18.53 -0.18 19.42
N GLN A 149 19.38 0.82 19.16
CA GLN A 149 20.00 1.63 20.22
C GLN A 149 20.27 3.07 19.72
N PRO A 150 20.41 4.05 20.65
CA PRO A 150 20.94 5.35 20.27
C PRO A 150 22.31 5.20 19.62
N GLY A 151 22.58 5.93 18.54
CA GLY A 151 23.85 5.85 17.86
C GLY A 151 23.84 6.53 16.50
N ARG A 152 24.95 6.46 15.77
CA ARG A 152 25.03 7.01 14.43
C ARG A 152 24.16 6.20 13.48
N THR A 153 23.24 6.87 12.81
CA THR A 153 22.38 6.28 11.78
C THR A 153 23.22 5.85 10.58
N SER A 154 23.01 4.63 10.11
CA SER A 154 23.48 4.17 8.80
C SER A 154 22.45 4.54 7.75
N SER A 155 22.89 5.12 6.64
CA SER A 155 22.05 5.47 5.50
C SER A 155 22.69 4.86 4.26
N SER A 156 21.88 4.30 3.38
CA SER A 156 22.34 3.68 2.13
C SER A 156 22.16 4.59 0.92
N GLY A 157 21.36 5.68 1.02
CA GLY A 157 20.79 6.23 -0.16
C GLY A 157 20.82 7.74 -0.37
N LYS A 158 20.37 8.11 -1.57
CA LYS A 158 20.20 9.47 -2.06
C LYS A 158 18.72 9.82 -2.14
N LEU A 159 17.97 9.54 -1.06
CA LEU A 159 16.55 9.83 -1.00
C LEU A 159 16.33 11.32 -0.77
N LEU A 160 15.46 11.93 -1.58
CA LEU A 160 15.18 13.35 -1.54
C LEU A 160 13.71 13.63 -1.84
N ALA A 161 13.08 14.47 -1.00
CA ALA A 161 11.78 15.08 -1.27
C ALA A 161 11.91 16.59 -1.24
N LYS A 162 11.59 17.27 -2.33
CA LYS A 162 11.70 18.73 -2.45
C LYS A 162 10.85 19.28 -3.60
N ASN A 163 10.07 20.35 -3.33
CA ASN A 163 9.39 21.13 -4.38
C ASN A 163 8.58 20.28 -5.38
N GLY A 164 7.74 19.36 -4.87
CA GLY A 164 6.95 18.48 -5.73
C GLY A 164 7.75 17.39 -6.44
N THR A 165 9.01 17.20 -6.09
CA THR A 165 9.86 16.13 -6.61
C THR A 165 10.22 15.15 -5.52
N LEU A 166 10.20 13.87 -5.85
CA LEU A 166 10.62 12.77 -4.98
C LEU A 166 11.61 11.89 -5.75
N GLU A 167 12.73 11.55 -5.14
CA GLU A 167 13.81 10.85 -5.83
C GLU A 167 14.53 9.87 -4.92
N ASN A 168 14.76 8.64 -5.39
CA ASN A 168 15.65 7.66 -4.79
C ASN A 168 16.69 7.16 -5.80
N THR A 169 17.35 6.04 -5.54
CA THR A 169 18.35 5.46 -6.45
C THR A 169 17.73 4.92 -7.75
N ILE A 170 16.41 4.59 -7.74
CA ILE A 170 15.71 3.91 -8.83
C ILE A 170 14.83 4.90 -9.59
N TYR A 171 14.01 5.67 -8.88
CA TYR A 171 13.01 6.55 -9.47
C TYR A 171 13.29 8.03 -9.22
N LYS A 172 12.84 8.85 -10.17
CA LYS A 172 12.61 10.28 -9.99
C LYS A 172 11.17 10.58 -10.38
N ILE A 173 10.38 11.09 -9.42
CA ILE A 173 8.98 11.46 -9.59
C ILE A 173 8.86 12.96 -9.57
N ALA A 174 8.04 13.52 -10.47
CA ALA A 174 7.69 14.93 -10.47
C ALA A 174 6.18 15.11 -10.53
N LEU A 175 5.66 15.96 -9.66
CA LEU A 175 4.26 16.38 -9.65
C LEU A 175 4.11 17.67 -10.48
N ASN A 176 2.93 17.82 -11.10
CA ASN A 176 2.50 19.09 -11.68
C ASN A 176 1.92 20.03 -10.59
N GLU A 177 1.49 21.21 -10.99
CA GLU A 177 0.87 22.19 -10.08
C GLU A 177 -0.45 21.73 -9.49
N GLN A 178 -1.15 20.81 -10.16
CA GLN A 178 -2.38 20.18 -9.71
C GLN A 178 -2.13 19.02 -8.74
N GLY A 179 -0.86 18.72 -8.45
CA GLY A 179 -0.47 17.62 -7.56
C GLY A 179 -0.55 16.23 -8.18
N ASP A 180 -0.80 16.13 -9.49
CA ASP A 180 -0.81 14.87 -10.21
C ASP A 180 0.61 14.42 -10.54
N ILE A 181 0.83 13.12 -10.69
CA ILE A 181 2.15 12.60 -11.05
C ILE A 181 2.36 12.79 -12.55
N ALA A 182 3.15 13.80 -12.91
CA ALA A 182 3.41 14.17 -14.29
C ALA A 182 4.59 13.41 -14.91
N SER A 183 5.49 12.85 -14.08
CA SER A 183 6.65 12.08 -14.53
C SER A 183 7.04 11.06 -13.47
N ILE A 184 7.38 9.87 -13.93
CA ILE A 184 8.06 8.82 -13.18
C ILE A 184 9.21 8.34 -14.07
N PHE A 185 10.40 8.82 -13.81
CA PHE A 185 11.57 8.40 -14.57
C PHE A 185 12.29 7.23 -13.87
N ASP A 186 12.27 6.06 -14.51
CA ASP A 186 13.03 4.89 -14.10
C ASP A 186 14.49 5.06 -14.54
N LYS A 187 15.36 5.34 -13.59
CA LYS A 187 16.78 5.57 -13.82
C LYS A 187 17.54 4.29 -14.21
N LYS A 188 17.10 3.15 -13.71
CA LYS A 188 17.72 1.85 -13.97
C LYS A 188 17.54 1.43 -15.43
N ASN A 189 16.36 1.68 -15.97
CA ASN A 189 16.00 1.34 -17.34
C ASN A 189 16.05 2.55 -18.29
N ASN A 190 16.44 3.76 -17.78
CA ASN A 190 16.48 5.00 -18.53
C ASN A 190 15.19 5.28 -19.31
N ARG A 191 14.05 5.21 -18.62
CA ARG A 191 12.71 5.23 -19.20
C ARG A 191 11.76 6.15 -18.43
N GLU A 192 10.99 6.96 -19.18
CA GLU A 192 9.81 7.63 -18.63
C GLU A 192 8.63 6.67 -18.62
N LEU A 193 7.88 6.64 -17.52
CA LEU A 193 6.76 5.73 -17.33
C LEU A 193 5.40 6.39 -17.55
N VAL A 194 5.29 7.70 -17.37
CA VAL A 194 4.07 8.46 -17.53
C VAL A 194 3.94 8.96 -18.96
N GLN A 195 2.78 8.81 -19.59
CA GLN A 195 2.53 9.29 -20.93
C GLN A 195 2.64 10.82 -20.99
N THR A 196 3.40 11.36 -21.95
CA THR A 196 3.61 12.80 -22.10
C THR A 196 2.27 13.55 -22.17
N GLY A 197 2.11 14.53 -21.28
CA GLY A 197 0.90 15.38 -21.22
C GLY A 197 -0.33 14.74 -20.59
N LYS A 198 -0.24 13.49 -20.12
CA LYS A 198 -1.32 12.78 -19.42
C LYS A 198 -0.82 12.27 -18.06
N PRO A 199 -0.95 13.04 -16.97
CA PRO A 199 -0.46 12.63 -15.66
C PRO A 199 -1.28 11.50 -15.05
N PHE A 200 -0.72 10.74 -14.11
CA PHE A 200 -1.49 9.89 -13.21
C PHE A 200 -2.28 10.78 -12.26
N ARG A 201 -3.58 10.60 -12.21
CA ARG A 201 -4.48 11.52 -11.52
C ARG A 201 -5.70 10.83 -10.90
N LEU A 202 -6.36 11.56 -10.01
CA LEU A 202 -7.72 11.26 -9.57
C LEU A 202 -8.72 11.98 -10.47
N MET A 203 -9.74 11.26 -10.91
CA MET A 203 -10.83 11.82 -11.70
C MET A 203 -12.17 11.32 -11.21
N MET A 204 -13.20 12.14 -11.41
CA MET A 204 -14.55 11.86 -10.98
C MET A 204 -15.52 11.98 -12.15
N PHE A 205 -16.47 11.06 -12.23
CA PHE A 205 -17.57 11.08 -13.17
C PHE A 205 -18.86 11.37 -12.42
N THR A 206 -19.63 12.34 -12.89
CA THR A 206 -20.89 12.78 -12.26
C THR A 206 -22.08 12.71 -13.21
N GLU A 207 -21.83 12.53 -14.52
CA GLU A 207 -22.87 12.47 -15.53
C GLU A 207 -23.24 11.03 -15.90
N ASN A 208 -24.47 10.86 -16.36
CA ASN A 208 -25.00 9.61 -16.89
C ASN A 208 -25.02 8.41 -15.91
N LEU A 209 -24.84 8.65 -14.62
CA LEU A 209 -24.91 7.62 -13.59
C LEU A 209 -26.28 6.93 -13.56
N SER A 210 -26.32 5.68 -13.13
CA SER A 210 -27.59 4.97 -12.95
C SER A 210 -28.47 5.69 -11.91
N THR A 211 -29.76 5.85 -12.24
CA THR A 211 -30.75 6.43 -11.34
C THR A 211 -31.47 5.39 -10.50
N ASP A 212 -31.59 4.19 -11.01
CA ASP A 212 -32.37 3.12 -10.39
C ASP A 212 -31.53 2.22 -9.51
N TYR A 213 -30.30 1.91 -9.96
CA TYR A 213 -29.36 1.02 -9.28
C TYR A 213 -27.95 1.62 -9.17
N PRO A 214 -27.78 2.78 -8.54
CA PRO A 214 -26.52 3.53 -8.57
C PRO A 214 -25.35 2.82 -7.89
N ALA A 215 -25.61 1.86 -6.99
CA ALA A 215 -24.58 1.04 -6.37
C ALA A 215 -24.23 -0.22 -7.17
N TRP A 216 -25.03 -0.60 -8.16
CA TRP A 216 -24.87 -1.82 -8.94
C TRP A 216 -24.38 -1.60 -10.36
N GLU A 217 -24.78 -0.49 -10.97
CA GLU A 217 -24.62 -0.27 -12.40
C GLU A 217 -23.71 0.90 -12.69
N ILE A 218 -22.67 0.63 -13.46
CA ILE A 218 -21.87 1.62 -14.14
C ILE A 218 -22.16 1.47 -15.61
N TYR A 219 -22.80 2.48 -16.23
CA TYR A 219 -23.07 2.46 -17.66
C TYR A 219 -21.83 2.86 -18.45
N LYS A 220 -21.61 2.24 -19.61
CA LYS A 220 -20.50 2.63 -20.50
C LYS A 220 -20.50 4.12 -20.83
N LYS A 221 -21.67 4.71 -21.05
CA LYS A 221 -21.82 6.16 -21.27
C LYS A 221 -21.29 7.06 -20.11
N VAL A 222 -21.09 6.51 -18.91
CA VAL A 222 -20.42 7.22 -17.81
C VAL A 222 -18.95 7.36 -18.13
N LEU A 223 -18.29 6.25 -18.47
CA LEU A 223 -16.87 6.21 -18.78
C LEU A 223 -16.52 6.90 -20.11
N ASP A 224 -17.42 6.88 -21.08
CA ASP A 224 -17.30 7.62 -22.35
C ASP A 224 -17.59 9.12 -22.19
N GLY A 225 -18.15 9.52 -21.05
CA GLY A 225 -18.51 10.91 -20.73
C GLY A 225 -17.35 11.73 -20.18
N PRO A 226 -17.60 13.01 -19.87
CA PRO A 226 -16.59 13.89 -19.28
C PRO A 226 -16.24 13.46 -17.86
N SER A 227 -14.96 13.52 -17.55
CA SER A 227 -14.45 13.40 -16.17
C SER A 227 -14.00 14.74 -15.62
N ILE A 228 -14.15 14.92 -14.32
CA ILE A 228 -13.66 16.07 -13.56
C ILE A 228 -12.35 15.67 -12.89
N SER A 229 -11.26 16.40 -13.12
CA SER A 229 -10.01 16.23 -12.35
C SER A 229 -10.17 16.85 -10.97
N ILE A 230 -9.68 16.19 -9.93
CA ILE A 230 -9.72 16.71 -8.56
C ILE A 230 -8.53 17.66 -8.38
N THR A 231 -8.75 18.95 -8.56
CA THR A 231 -7.67 19.95 -8.64
C THR A 231 -7.92 21.22 -7.82
N ASP A 232 -8.95 21.26 -6.97
CA ASP A 232 -9.25 22.45 -6.21
C ASP A 232 -8.40 22.52 -4.93
N ASN A 233 -8.00 23.75 -4.55
CA ASN A 233 -7.25 24.05 -3.32
C ASN A 233 -6.02 23.16 -3.12
N VAL A 234 -5.27 22.89 -4.19
CA VAL A 234 -4.09 22.00 -4.18
C VAL A 234 -3.03 22.55 -3.24
N LYS A 235 -2.54 21.67 -2.36
CA LYS A 235 -1.41 21.96 -1.48
C LYS A 235 -0.43 20.79 -1.51
N ILE A 236 0.77 21.04 -2.03
CA ILE A 236 1.86 20.08 -2.09
C ILE A 236 2.87 20.42 -0.98
N THR A 237 3.16 19.44 -0.11
CA THR A 237 4.13 19.60 0.97
C THR A 237 5.03 18.38 1.07
N VAL A 238 6.23 18.56 1.62
CA VAL A 238 7.08 17.44 2.03
C VAL A 238 6.56 16.93 3.38
N ALA A 239 6.06 15.71 3.42
CA ALA A 239 5.59 15.08 4.65
C ALA A 239 6.74 14.42 5.42
N GLU A 240 7.66 13.80 4.70
CA GLU A 240 8.83 13.13 5.26
C GLU A 240 10.02 13.29 4.31
N ASN A 241 11.21 13.52 4.87
CA ASN A 241 12.44 13.61 4.07
C ASN A 241 13.61 13.01 4.86
N GLY A 242 13.55 11.72 5.04
CA GLY A 242 14.54 10.96 5.80
C GLY A 242 15.44 10.12 4.90
N PRO A 243 16.49 9.52 5.47
CA PRO A 243 17.46 8.75 4.70
C PRO A 243 16.95 7.39 4.22
N LEU A 244 15.81 6.92 4.72
CA LEU A 244 15.26 5.60 4.40
C LEU A 244 13.87 5.68 3.77
N ARG A 245 13.11 6.72 4.11
CA ARG A 245 11.79 6.99 3.53
C ARG A 245 11.60 8.49 3.35
N ALA A 246 11.05 8.87 2.20
CA ALA A 246 10.63 10.23 1.90
C ALA A 246 9.24 10.24 1.27
N SER A 247 8.45 11.26 1.57
CA SER A 247 7.07 11.39 1.13
C SER A 247 6.71 12.80 0.75
N LEU A 248 5.97 12.94 -0.34
CA LEU A 248 5.19 14.13 -0.66
C LEU A 248 3.75 13.93 -0.22
N ARG A 249 3.16 14.96 0.37
CA ARG A 249 1.75 15.02 0.73
C ARG A 249 1.05 16.00 -0.20
N VAL A 250 0.04 15.52 -0.90
CA VAL A 250 -0.84 16.30 -1.77
C VAL A 250 -2.22 16.35 -1.13
N GLU A 251 -2.70 17.54 -0.86
CA GLU A 251 -4.07 17.78 -0.36
C GLU A 251 -4.86 18.53 -1.41
N ARG A 252 -6.10 18.11 -1.62
CA ARG A 252 -7.06 18.69 -2.56
C ARG A 252 -8.43 18.70 -1.94
N THR A 253 -9.31 19.54 -2.46
CA THR A 253 -10.74 19.50 -2.16
C THR A 253 -11.53 19.39 -3.45
N HIS A 254 -12.77 18.96 -3.34
CA HIS A 254 -13.78 19.10 -4.37
C HIS A 254 -15.14 19.16 -3.68
N GLU A 255 -15.87 20.26 -3.86
CA GLU A 255 -17.04 20.57 -3.05
C GLU A 255 -16.70 20.42 -1.54
N ASP A 256 -17.49 19.65 -0.79
CA ASP A 256 -17.31 19.40 0.64
C ASP A 256 -16.36 18.22 0.93
N SER A 257 -15.82 17.57 -0.10
CA SER A 257 -14.93 16.43 0.04
C SER A 257 -13.46 16.85 0.11
N ARG A 258 -12.67 16.11 0.89
CA ARG A 258 -11.22 16.32 1.05
C ARG A 258 -10.45 15.08 0.68
N PHE A 259 -9.39 15.25 -0.11
CA PHE A 259 -8.53 14.20 -0.63
C PHE A 259 -7.09 14.46 -0.21
N VAL A 260 -6.49 13.51 0.48
CA VAL A 260 -5.06 13.55 0.82
C VAL A 260 -4.39 12.32 0.24
N GLN A 261 -3.30 12.54 -0.49
CA GLN A 261 -2.44 11.48 -1.02
C GLN A 261 -1.03 11.66 -0.47
N TYR A 262 -0.42 10.55 -0.06
CA TYR A 262 1.01 10.48 0.26
C TYR A 262 1.68 9.66 -0.81
N ILE A 263 2.61 10.26 -1.54
CA ILE A 263 3.44 9.60 -2.54
C ILE A 263 4.79 9.36 -1.88
N THR A 264 5.19 8.11 -1.76
CA THR A 264 6.30 7.70 -0.92
C THR A 264 7.29 6.84 -1.69
N LEU A 265 8.57 7.14 -1.51
CA LEU A 265 9.68 6.28 -1.90
C LEU A 265 10.47 5.84 -0.68
N THR A 266 10.98 4.62 -0.74
CA THR A 266 11.95 4.07 0.21
C THR A 266 13.31 3.89 -0.46
N ASP A 267 14.34 3.66 0.35
CA ASP A 267 15.68 3.32 -0.12
C ASP A 267 16.32 2.25 0.77
N GLY A 268 17.05 1.34 0.15
CA GLY A 268 17.67 0.21 0.86
C GLY A 268 16.83 -1.06 0.95
N ALA A 269 15.57 -1.05 0.51
CA ALA A 269 14.77 -2.26 0.26
C ALA A 269 15.13 -2.87 -1.11
N GLU A 270 14.72 -4.12 -1.35
CA GLU A 270 14.89 -4.75 -2.67
C GLU A 270 13.74 -4.40 -3.62
N ASP A 271 12.67 -3.85 -3.09
CA ASP A 271 11.45 -3.57 -3.84
C ASP A 271 11.54 -2.26 -4.60
N ASP A 272 11.36 -2.35 -5.90
CA ASP A 272 11.28 -1.21 -6.83
C ASP A 272 9.82 -0.72 -6.89
N ARG A 273 9.25 -0.23 -5.76
CA ARG A 273 7.85 0.21 -5.67
C ARG A 273 7.72 1.69 -5.33
N ILE A 274 6.64 2.26 -5.80
CA ILE A 274 6.14 3.59 -5.42
C ILE A 274 4.87 3.37 -4.60
N GLU A 275 4.81 3.87 -3.38
CA GLU A 275 3.64 3.73 -2.52
C GLU A 275 2.78 5.00 -2.62
N ILE A 276 1.48 4.84 -2.85
CA ILE A 276 0.51 5.93 -2.87
C ILE A 276 -0.58 5.60 -1.86
N SER A 277 -0.53 6.24 -0.68
CA SER A 277 -1.56 6.12 0.34
C SER A 277 -2.59 7.22 0.17
N ASN A 278 -3.86 6.91 0.37
CA ASN A 278 -4.96 7.83 0.18
C ASN A 278 -5.82 7.91 1.44
N GLU A 279 -6.14 9.13 1.86
CA GLU A 279 -7.07 9.44 2.95
C GLU A 279 -8.16 10.35 2.37
N PHE A 280 -9.37 9.85 2.23
CA PHE A 280 -10.49 10.60 1.66
C PHE A 280 -11.59 10.81 2.69
N ASP A 281 -11.95 12.08 2.92
CA ASP A 281 -13.19 12.47 3.57
C ASP A 281 -14.22 12.74 2.46
N TRP A 282 -14.99 11.70 2.13
CA TRP A 282 -15.90 11.70 1.00
C TRP A 282 -17.28 12.17 1.39
N GLN A 283 -17.70 13.33 0.89
CA GLN A 283 -19.05 13.89 1.08
C GLN A 283 -19.86 13.90 -0.24
N GLY A 284 -19.23 13.52 -1.35
CA GLY A 284 -19.84 13.52 -2.68
C GLY A 284 -21.02 12.55 -2.78
N LYS A 285 -22.03 12.95 -3.54
CA LYS A 285 -23.22 12.14 -3.83
C LYS A 285 -23.31 11.91 -5.34
N LYS A 286 -23.72 10.70 -5.76
CA LYS A 286 -23.88 10.34 -7.17
C LYS A 286 -22.63 10.67 -7.98
N ALA A 287 -21.50 10.08 -7.63
CA ALA A 287 -20.23 10.23 -8.31
C ALA A 287 -19.46 8.91 -8.32
N LEU A 288 -18.69 8.67 -9.37
CA LEU A 288 -17.72 7.58 -9.49
C LEU A 288 -16.31 8.17 -9.48
N LEU A 289 -15.53 7.83 -8.46
CA LEU A 289 -14.11 8.22 -8.36
C LEU A 289 -13.23 7.13 -8.95
N LYS A 290 -12.29 7.52 -9.81
CA LYS A 290 -11.29 6.63 -10.41
C LYS A 290 -9.88 7.22 -10.29
N ALA A 291 -8.88 6.34 -10.27
CA ALA A 291 -7.49 6.71 -10.46
C ALA A 291 -7.06 6.29 -11.88
N GLU A 292 -6.48 7.21 -12.63
CA GLU A 292 -6.06 7.02 -14.01
C GLU A 292 -4.52 6.94 -14.09
N PHE A 293 -4.02 5.96 -14.86
CA PHE A 293 -2.59 5.67 -14.99
C PHE A 293 -2.18 5.58 -16.47
N PRO A 294 -2.11 6.70 -17.20
CA PRO A 294 -1.67 6.71 -18.60
C PRO A 294 -0.17 6.47 -18.69
N THR A 295 0.23 5.30 -19.17
CA THR A 295 1.64 4.88 -19.20
C THR A 295 2.27 5.03 -20.58
N THR A 296 3.59 4.96 -20.66
CA THR A 296 4.33 4.85 -21.93
C THR A 296 4.37 3.43 -22.48
N ILE A 297 3.82 2.47 -21.74
CA ILE A 297 3.74 1.07 -22.18
C ILE A 297 2.47 0.92 -23.02
N SER A 298 2.57 0.15 -24.09
CA SER A 298 1.45 -0.11 -24.98
C SER A 298 1.22 -1.60 -25.12
N ASN A 299 0.01 -2.04 -24.83
CA ASN A 299 -0.48 -3.38 -25.09
C ASN A 299 -2.01 -3.35 -25.19
N GLU A 300 -2.58 -4.06 -26.16
CA GLU A 300 -4.03 -4.22 -26.30
C GLU A 300 -4.63 -4.97 -25.09
N LYS A 301 -3.83 -5.81 -24.42
CA LYS A 301 -4.28 -6.62 -23.27
C LYS A 301 -3.53 -6.27 -22.01
N ALA A 302 -4.25 -6.19 -20.89
CA ALA A 302 -3.70 -6.18 -19.56
C ALA A 302 -4.00 -7.49 -18.84
N THR A 303 -3.18 -7.82 -17.85
CA THR A 303 -3.33 -9.01 -17.01
C THR A 303 -3.91 -8.60 -15.66
N TYR A 304 -4.93 -9.31 -15.18
CA TYR A 304 -5.62 -9.02 -13.93
C TYR A 304 -5.58 -10.21 -13.00
N ASP A 305 -5.32 -9.95 -11.73
CA ASP A 305 -5.39 -10.94 -10.66
C ASP A 305 -6.82 -11.43 -10.43
N LEU A 306 -6.96 -12.74 -10.20
CA LEU A 306 -8.23 -13.39 -9.82
C LEU A 306 -8.11 -14.17 -8.49
N GLY A 307 -7.09 -13.91 -7.69
CA GLY A 307 -6.81 -14.61 -6.44
C GLY A 307 -6.14 -15.97 -6.63
N LEU A 308 -6.72 -16.88 -7.38
CA LEU A 308 -6.14 -18.21 -7.69
C LEU A 308 -5.61 -18.31 -9.13
N GLY A 309 -5.18 -17.22 -9.67
CA GLY A 309 -4.67 -17.15 -11.03
C GLY A 309 -4.83 -15.76 -11.60
N TYR A 310 -4.78 -15.66 -12.91
CA TYR A 310 -4.91 -14.39 -13.62
C TYR A 310 -5.72 -14.55 -14.91
N VAL A 311 -6.22 -13.43 -15.42
CA VAL A 311 -6.87 -13.37 -16.72
C VAL A 311 -6.32 -12.21 -17.54
N LYS A 312 -6.25 -12.37 -18.87
CA LYS A 312 -5.94 -11.27 -19.79
C LYS A 312 -7.21 -10.76 -20.42
N ARG A 313 -7.40 -9.42 -20.40
CA ARG A 313 -8.53 -8.74 -21.02
C ARG A 313 -8.04 -7.62 -21.92
N GLY A 314 -8.78 -7.35 -22.99
CA GLY A 314 -8.51 -6.28 -23.95
C GLY A 314 -9.00 -4.91 -23.47
N ASN A 315 -8.92 -3.94 -24.38
CA ASN A 315 -9.49 -2.62 -24.18
C ASN A 315 -11.02 -2.67 -24.03
N ASN A 316 -11.59 -1.61 -23.49
CA ASN A 316 -13.03 -1.47 -23.30
C ASN A 316 -13.81 -1.69 -24.60
N ILE A 317 -14.84 -2.51 -24.51
CA ILE A 317 -15.84 -2.73 -25.58
C ILE A 317 -17.25 -2.56 -24.99
N GLU A 318 -18.28 -2.54 -25.82
CA GLU A 318 -19.67 -2.25 -25.43
C GLU A 318 -20.15 -3.11 -24.24
N ASN A 319 -19.80 -4.38 -24.21
CA ASN A 319 -20.26 -5.33 -23.21
C ASN A 319 -19.16 -5.73 -22.18
N SER A 320 -18.01 -5.06 -22.19
CA SER A 320 -16.90 -5.30 -21.26
C SER A 320 -16.04 -4.04 -21.14
N PHE A 321 -16.38 -3.17 -20.20
CA PHE A 321 -15.77 -1.86 -20.02
C PHE A 321 -15.44 -1.54 -18.56
N GLU A 322 -15.99 -2.26 -17.63
CA GLU A 322 -15.62 -2.28 -16.23
C GLU A 322 -15.46 -3.74 -15.85
N VAL A 323 -14.26 -4.16 -15.51
CA VAL A 323 -13.90 -5.56 -15.32
C VAL A 323 -13.37 -5.83 -13.93
N LEU A 324 -13.60 -7.05 -13.44
CA LEU A 324 -13.10 -7.49 -12.16
C LEU A 324 -11.60 -7.81 -12.24
N GLY A 325 -10.84 -7.28 -11.31
CA GLY A 325 -9.49 -7.72 -10.96
C GLY A 325 -9.33 -7.61 -9.46
N HIS A 326 -8.52 -8.45 -8.82
CA HIS A 326 -8.36 -8.41 -7.38
C HIS A 326 -7.25 -7.43 -6.96
N GLN A 327 -6.12 -7.94 -6.48
CA GLN A 327 -5.11 -7.12 -5.84
C GLN A 327 -4.15 -6.42 -6.79
N TRP A 328 -4.09 -6.83 -8.06
CA TRP A 328 -3.20 -6.21 -9.03
C TRP A 328 -3.73 -6.27 -10.46
N ALA A 329 -3.29 -5.31 -11.24
CA ALA A 329 -3.37 -5.31 -12.69
C ALA A 329 -1.99 -4.97 -13.27
N ASP A 330 -1.63 -5.62 -14.38
CA ASP A 330 -0.34 -5.48 -15.05
C ASP A 330 -0.51 -5.10 -16.51
N LEU A 331 0.24 -4.10 -16.95
CA LEU A 331 0.39 -3.75 -18.34
C LEU A 331 1.85 -3.93 -18.75
N THR A 332 2.12 -5.01 -19.47
CA THR A 332 3.44 -5.36 -20.00
C THR A 332 3.44 -5.19 -21.52
N ALA A 333 4.49 -4.61 -22.08
CA ALA A 333 4.66 -4.46 -23.53
C ALA A 333 4.58 -5.82 -24.26
N ASP A 334 4.13 -5.81 -25.52
CA ASP A 334 3.92 -7.03 -26.33
C ASP A 334 5.18 -7.90 -26.45
N ASP A 335 6.34 -7.26 -26.49
CA ASP A 335 7.66 -7.94 -26.55
C ASP A 335 8.18 -8.38 -25.18
N ALA A 336 7.40 -8.19 -24.13
CA ALA A 336 7.75 -8.46 -22.74
C ALA A 336 9.03 -7.76 -22.24
N SER A 337 9.45 -6.68 -22.89
CA SER A 337 10.68 -5.94 -22.54
C SER A 337 10.53 -5.13 -21.26
N TYR A 338 9.30 -4.68 -20.93
CA TYR A 338 9.00 -3.86 -19.76
C TYR A 338 7.52 -3.92 -19.41
N GLY A 339 7.19 -3.75 -18.12
CA GLY A 339 5.83 -3.72 -17.61
C GLY A 339 5.69 -2.81 -16.39
N ILE A 340 4.47 -2.40 -16.12
CA ILE A 340 4.04 -1.71 -14.89
C ILE A 340 2.88 -2.49 -14.28
N SER A 341 2.97 -2.77 -12.99
CA SER A 341 1.86 -3.34 -12.22
C SER A 341 1.32 -2.31 -11.24
N ILE A 342 0.00 -2.18 -11.18
CA ILE A 342 -0.71 -1.42 -10.16
C ILE A 342 -1.22 -2.42 -9.13
N LEU A 343 -0.80 -2.25 -7.87
CA LEU A 343 -1.24 -3.08 -6.76
C LEU A 343 -2.20 -2.27 -5.88
N ASN A 344 -3.26 -2.89 -5.40
CA ASN A 344 -4.18 -2.24 -4.48
C ASN A 344 -4.76 -3.25 -3.47
N GLU A 345 -5.31 -2.75 -2.36
CA GLU A 345 -5.83 -3.61 -1.30
C GLU A 345 -7.35 -3.85 -1.38
N SER A 346 -8.11 -2.99 -2.07
CA SER A 346 -9.56 -2.98 -1.90
C SER A 346 -10.39 -2.50 -3.09
N LYS A 347 -9.79 -2.23 -4.24
CA LYS A 347 -10.50 -1.75 -5.43
C LYS A 347 -10.44 -2.81 -6.52
N TYR A 348 -11.60 -3.35 -6.85
CA TYR A 348 -11.72 -4.51 -7.74
C TYR A 348 -12.29 -4.17 -9.11
N GLY A 349 -12.74 -2.93 -9.33
CA GLY A 349 -13.21 -2.44 -10.61
C GLY A 349 -12.07 -1.81 -11.41
N TRP A 350 -11.87 -2.32 -12.63
CA TRP A 350 -10.83 -1.87 -13.56
C TRP A 350 -11.42 -1.59 -14.91
N ASP A 351 -10.87 -0.60 -15.58
CA ASP A 351 -11.16 -0.37 -17.00
C ASP A 351 -9.89 -0.03 -17.78
N LYS A 352 -9.92 -0.28 -19.06
CA LYS A 352 -8.79 -0.08 -19.97
C LYS A 352 -9.31 0.59 -21.23
N PRO A 353 -9.34 1.94 -21.27
CA PRO A 353 -9.91 2.67 -22.38
C PRO A 353 -9.10 2.58 -23.68
N ASP A 354 -7.80 2.41 -23.58
CA ASP A 354 -6.86 2.32 -24.69
C ASP A 354 -5.66 1.42 -24.39
N ASN A 355 -4.69 1.34 -25.30
CA ASN A 355 -3.52 0.47 -25.15
C ASN A 355 -2.53 0.90 -24.07
N ASN A 356 -2.68 2.10 -23.51
CA ASN A 356 -1.69 2.72 -22.62
C ASN A 356 -2.22 3.05 -21.21
N THR A 357 -3.53 3.01 -21.05
CA THR A 357 -4.21 3.48 -19.83
C THR A 357 -4.96 2.36 -19.17
#